data_30097c25e7b75723a04f21931628b60a
#
_entry.id   30097c25e7b75723a04f21931628b60a
#
_cell.length_a   1.000
_cell.length_b   1.000
_cell.length_c   1.000
_cell.angle_alpha   90.00
_cell.angle_beta   90.00
_cell.angle_gamma   90.00
#
_symmetry.space_group_name_H-M   'P 1'
#
loop_
_entity.id
_entity.type
_entity.pdbx_description
1 polymer ?
#
loop_
_entity_poly.entity_id
_entity_poly.type
_entity_poly.pdbx_seq_one_letter_code
_entity_poly.pdbx_strand_id
1 'polypeptide(L)'
;MTTPNPAPTPRLDANSILPRLEAYWTTIVTWVEGNAVELGFAIVAAVIVFLLLSWLKRIAAKVARESEHRAELKSIIARTLARTSKFFRVMVAVEVVNRAANAPEMLTRTVDVLFTIAVTIQVAVWLREIILGLIERRVSDGQHERDTLASAMVLIRLSVSFALFAIAAIVILDNLGVNVTGLIAGLGVGGIAIGLAAQGIFSDLFAAISIIFDKPFRRGDTVTYDTTTARVEKIGMKSTRLRALTGEEKIIANSKLLEKEITNNTLTVYRRVVFPLSLVYQTPPAVAAGVPDLLKEIVEAHGSEFIRAGFST
;
A
#
# COMPACT_ATOMS: atom_id res chain seq x y z
N MET A 1 43.53 -35.66 -22.83
CA MET A 1 42.68 -34.56 -22.33
C MET A 1 43.50 -33.76 -21.34
N THR A 2 44.12 -32.68 -21.79
CA THR A 2 44.94 -31.77 -20.97
C THR A 2 43.99 -30.74 -20.36
N THR A 3 43.84 -30.74 -19.03
CA THR A 3 43.10 -29.72 -18.30
C THR A 3 43.75 -28.34 -18.50
N PRO A 4 43.02 -27.29 -18.87
CA PRO A 4 43.60 -25.96 -18.96
C PRO A 4 44.02 -25.48 -17.57
N ASN A 5 45.27 -25.02 -17.50
CA ASN A 5 45.85 -24.41 -16.33
C ASN A 5 45.04 -23.15 -15.93
N PRO A 6 44.56 -23.00 -14.66
CA PRO A 6 43.87 -21.82 -14.26
C PRO A 6 44.75 -20.59 -14.38
N ALA A 7 44.22 -19.54 -15.02
CA ALA A 7 44.89 -18.26 -15.18
C ALA A 7 45.39 -17.74 -13.81
N PRO A 8 46.64 -17.22 -13.72
CA PRO A 8 47.17 -16.74 -12.46
C PRO A 8 46.32 -15.59 -11.91
N THR A 9 45.84 -15.74 -10.70
CA THR A 9 45.20 -14.68 -9.96
C THR A 9 46.15 -13.47 -9.86
N PRO A 10 45.69 -12.23 -10.17
CA PRO A 10 46.55 -11.06 -10.07
C PRO A 10 47.00 -10.88 -8.62
N ARG A 11 48.25 -11.19 -8.33
CA ARG A 11 48.89 -10.86 -7.06
C ARG A 11 49.02 -9.35 -7.02
N LEU A 12 48.44 -8.72 -6.01
CA LEU A 12 48.66 -7.30 -5.70
C LEU A 12 50.09 -7.15 -5.16
N ASP A 13 51.06 -6.99 -6.08
CA ASP A 13 52.45 -6.70 -5.72
C ASP A 13 52.54 -5.29 -5.15
N ALA A 14 53.02 -5.15 -3.90
CA ALA A 14 53.23 -3.86 -3.25
C ALA A 14 54.08 -2.90 -4.14
N ASN A 15 54.99 -3.43 -4.98
CA ASN A 15 55.77 -2.66 -5.93
C ASN A 15 54.93 -2.06 -7.10
N SER A 16 53.71 -2.53 -7.34
CA SER A 16 52.81 -1.94 -8.35
C SER A 16 51.86 -0.92 -7.81
N ILE A 17 51.70 -0.86 -6.48
CA ILE A 17 50.77 0.08 -5.79
C ILE A 17 51.40 1.46 -5.65
N LEU A 18 52.66 1.55 -5.27
CA LEU A 18 53.36 2.83 -5.06
C LEU A 18 53.41 3.71 -6.33
N PRO A 19 53.82 3.24 -7.52
CA PRO A 19 53.81 4.07 -8.72
C PRO A 19 52.39 4.49 -9.15
N ARG A 20 51.36 3.68 -8.87
CA ARG A 20 49.98 4.07 -9.13
C ARG A 20 49.51 5.20 -8.19
N LEU A 21 49.89 5.14 -6.92
CA LEU A 21 49.57 6.21 -5.93
C LEU A 21 50.30 7.50 -6.31
N GLU A 22 51.53 7.45 -6.74
CA GLU A 22 52.27 8.63 -7.23
C GLU A 22 51.65 9.23 -8.48
N ALA A 23 51.24 8.42 -9.45
CA ALA A 23 50.54 8.89 -10.63
C ALA A 23 49.16 9.54 -10.28
N TYR A 24 48.43 9.00 -9.31
CA TYR A 24 47.21 9.61 -8.84
C TYR A 24 47.47 10.95 -8.15
N TRP A 25 48.49 10.99 -7.29
CA TRP A 25 48.86 12.23 -6.60
C TRP A 25 49.27 13.32 -7.57
N THR A 26 50.13 13.02 -8.54
CA THR A 26 50.52 14.00 -9.56
C THR A 26 49.36 14.49 -10.39
N THR A 27 48.44 13.61 -10.78
CA THR A 27 47.22 14.00 -11.52
C THR A 27 46.34 14.97 -10.72
N ILE A 28 46.16 14.70 -9.43
CA ILE A 28 45.35 15.57 -8.54
C ILE A 28 46.05 16.95 -8.36
N VAL A 29 47.35 16.95 -8.12
CA VAL A 29 48.11 18.21 -7.94
C VAL A 29 48.06 19.08 -9.17
N THR A 30 48.39 18.49 -10.36
CA THR A 30 48.33 19.24 -11.63
C THR A 30 46.94 19.75 -11.97
N TRP A 31 45.90 18.95 -11.65
CA TRP A 31 44.53 19.41 -11.83
C TRP A 31 44.18 20.57 -10.92
N VAL A 32 44.53 20.51 -9.63
CA VAL A 32 44.28 21.61 -8.66
C VAL A 32 45.02 22.88 -9.08
N GLU A 33 46.28 22.78 -9.48
CA GLU A 33 47.07 23.94 -9.94
C GLU A 33 46.53 24.53 -11.25
N GLY A 34 46.09 23.68 -12.19
CA GLY A 34 45.57 24.12 -13.48
C GLY A 34 44.17 24.73 -13.39
N ASN A 35 43.36 24.35 -12.42
CA ASN A 35 41.95 24.80 -12.27
C ASN A 35 41.69 25.53 -10.95
N ALA A 36 42.72 26.17 -10.35
CA ALA A 36 42.62 26.79 -9.02
C ALA A 36 41.48 27.83 -8.91
N VAL A 37 41.24 28.63 -9.95
CA VAL A 37 40.18 29.66 -9.98
C VAL A 37 38.80 29.01 -10.08
N GLU A 38 38.62 28.05 -10.98
CA GLU A 38 37.36 27.32 -11.15
C GLU A 38 37.02 26.51 -9.89
N LEU A 39 38.03 25.89 -9.27
CA LEU A 39 37.88 25.19 -8.02
C LEU A 39 37.46 26.12 -6.87
N GLY A 40 38.01 27.33 -6.83
CA GLY A 40 37.59 28.35 -5.87
C GLY A 40 36.11 28.71 -6.00
N PHE A 41 35.63 28.97 -7.22
CA PHE A 41 34.21 29.24 -7.48
C PHE A 41 33.33 28.00 -7.17
N ALA A 42 33.79 26.80 -7.53
CA ALA A 42 33.08 25.56 -7.27
C ALA A 42 32.92 25.31 -5.76
N ILE A 43 33.96 25.55 -4.95
CA ILE A 43 33.91 25.43 -3.49
C ILE A 43 32.94 26.45 -2.88
N VAL A 44 32.97 27.72 -3.34
CA VAL A 44 32.01 28.74 -2.88
C VAL A 44 30.59 28.30 -3.20
N ALA A 45 30.32 27.83 -4.42
CA ALA A 45 29.00 27.33 -4.81
C ALA A 45 28.58 26.15 -3.95
N ALA A 46 29.46 25.17 -3.70
CA ALA A 46 29.20 24.03 -2.84
C ALA A 46 28.87 24.41 -1.39
N VAL A 47 29.60 25.39 -0.85
CA VAL A 47 29.31 25.94 0.51
C VAL A 47 27.94 26.60 0.54
N ILE A 48 27.60 27.40 -0.47
CA ILE A 48 26.28 28.03 -0.58
C ILE A 48 25.17 26.96 -0.61
N VAL A 49 25.31 25.92 -1.46
CA VAL A 49 24.35 24.82 -1.55
C VAL A 49 24.23 24.07 -0.23
N PHE A 50 25.36 23.76 0.43
CA PHE A 50 25.37 23.09 1.73
C PHE A 50 24.66 23.92 2.81
N LEU A 51 24.91 25.23 2.84
CA LEU A 51 24.27 26.16 3.79
C LEU A 51 22.77 26.28 3.51
N LEU A 52 22.38 26.38 2.24
CA LEU A 52 20.98 26.43 1.82
C LEU A 52 20.21 25.16 2.23
N LEU A 53 20.76 24.00 1.94
CA LEU A 53 20.16 22.71 2.36
C LEU A 53 20.10 22.59 3.90
N SER A 54 21.12 23.09 4.60
CA SER A 54 21.17 23.10 6.07
C SER A 54 20.15 24.06 6.67
N TRP A 55 19.97 25.23 6.06
CA TRP A 55 18.96 26.20 6.44
C TRP A 55 17.54 25.67 6.19
N LEU A 56 17.28 25.11 5.00
CA LEU A 56 16.01 24.49 4.66
C LEU A 56 15.65 23.37 5.66
N LYS A 57 16.62 22.51 6.01
CA LYS A 57 16.44 21.49 7.04
C LYS A 57 16.07 22.09 8.41
N ARG A 58 16.71 23.21 8.81
CA ARG A 58 16.41 23.86 10.11
C ARG A 58 14.99 24.42 10.12
N ILE A 59 14.57 25.08 9.04
CA ILE A 59 13.19 25.59 8.90
C ILE A 59 12.20 24.42 8.95
N ALA A 60 12.45 23.37 8.16
CA ALA A 60 11.61 22.20 8.15
C ALA A 60 11.49 21.55 9.54
N ALA A 61 12.60 21.46 10.28
CA ALA A 61 12.60 20.93 11.65
C ALA A 61 11.81 21.82 12.63
N LYS A 62 11.84 23.16 12.46
CA LYS A 62 11.04 24.09 13.27
C LYS A 62 9.56 23.93 12.98
N VAL A 63 9.17 23.92 11.70
CA VAL A 63 7.77 23.69 11.26
C VAL A 63 7.27 22.33 11.72
N ALA A 64 8.10 21.28 11.63
CA ALA A 64 7.73 19.95 12.08
C ALA A 64 7.42 19.87 13.57
N ARG A 65 8.16 20.61 14.42
CA ARG A 65 7.92 20.69 15.88
C ARG A 65 6.66 21.48 16.22
N GLU A 66 6.42 22.60 15.53
CA GLU A 66 5.23 23.44 15.74
C GLU A 66 3.94 22.74 15.29
N SER A 67 4.04 21.80 14.35
CA SER A 67 2.91 21.07 13.78
C SER A 67 2.67 19.68 14.39
N GLU A 68 3.32 19.35 15.51
CA GLU A 68 3.33 17.98 16.09
C GLU A 68 1.92 17.49 16.48
N HIS A 69 0.98 18.41 16.72
CA HIS A 69 -0.41 18.12 17.08
C HIS A 69 -1.40 18.14 15.90
N ARG A 70 -0.95 18.49 14.69
CA ARG A 70 -1.79 18.53 13.50
C ARG A 70 -1.24 17.60 12.44
N ALA A 71 -1.97 16.53 12.13
CA ALA A 71 -1.65 15.60 11.05
C ALA A 71 -1.94 16.20 9.67
N GLU A 72 -1.39 17.39 9.38
CA GLU A 72 -1.52 18.07 8.10
C GLU A 72 -0.44 17.60 7.12
N LEU A 73 -0.71 17.66 5.80
CA LEU A 73 0.28 17.34 4.76
C LEU A 73 1.57 18.16 4.91
N LYS A 74 1.43 19.41 5.35
CA LYS A 74 2.58 20.31 5.62
C LYS A 74 3.53 19.73 6.67
N SER A 75 3.00 19.08 7.72
CA SER A 75 3.83 18.48 8.77
C SER A 75 4.58 17.24 8.27
N ILE A 76 3.98 16.46 7.36
CA ILE A 76 4.64 15.28 6.75
C ILE A 76 5.81 15.75 5.89
N ILE A 77 5.61 16.75 5.02
CA ILE A 77 6.67 17.32 4.18
C ILE A 77 7.79 17.91 5.04
N ALA A 78 7.43 18.66 6.08
CA ALA A 78 8.41 19.24 7.00
C ALA A 78 9.22 18.16 7.72
N ARG A 79 8.59 17.11 8.24
CA ARG A 79 9.28 15.95 8.84
C ARG A 79 10.20 15.25 7.85
N THR A 80 9.75 15.04 6.62
CA THR A 80 10.55 14.42 5.56
C THR A 80 11.81 15.23 5.26
N LEU A 81 11.69 16.55 5.07
CA LEU A 81 12.84 17.44 4.86
C LEU A 81 13.77 17.51 6.08
N ALA A 82 13.21 17.50 7.29
CA ALA A 82 13.99 17.48 8.53
C ALA A 82 14.83 16.19 8.69
N ARG A 83 14.41 15.06 8.05
CA ARG A 83 15.15 13.79 8.03
C ARG A 83 16.31 13.76 7.02
N THR A 84 16.59 14.88 6.32
CA THR A 84 17.74 14.96 5.41
C THR A 84 19.06 14.75 6.18
N SER A 85 19.84 13.74 5.78
CA SER A 85 21.08 13.33 6.44
C SER A 85 22.21 14.35 6.23
N LYS A 86 23.20 14.34 7.12
CA LYS A 86 24.41 15.15 6.93
C LYS A 86 25.21 14.65 5.74
N PHE A 87 25.31 13.31 5.60
CA PHE A 87 26.05 12.65 4.54
C PHE A 87 25.53 13.07 3.16
N PHE A 88 24.21 13.04 2.94
CA PHE A 88 23.61 13.48 1.67
C PHE A 88 23.95 14.94 1.34
N ARG A 89 23.85 15.85 2.30
CA ARG A 89 24.15 17.27 2.07
C ARG A 89 25.62 17.51 1.72
N VAL A 90 26.54 16.77 2.35
CA VAL A 90 27.96 16.82 2.02
C VAL A 90 28.19 16.27 0.62
N MET A 91 27.57 15.14 0.27
CA MET A 91 27.74 14.53 -1.06
C MET A 91 27.17 15.41 -2.18
N VAL A 92 26.04 16.11 -1.92
CA VAL A 92 25.53 17.12 -2.89
C VAL A 92 26.53 18.26 -3.08
N ALA A 93 27.17 18.74 -2.01
CA ALA A 93 28.20 19.79 -2.10
C ALA A 93 29.45 19.30 -2.86
N VAL A 94 29.89 18.07 -2.58
CA VAL A 94 31.03 17.45 -3.30
C VAL A 94 30.72 17.25 -4.78
N GLU A 95 29.51 16.83 -5.11
CA GLU A 95 29.06 16.66 -6.49
C GLU A 95 29.03 17.99 -7.27
N VAL A 96 28.63 19.08 -6.62
CA VAL A 96 28.70 20.42 -7.21
C VAL A 96 30.15 20.81 -7.54
N VAL A 97 31.10 20.53 -6.64
CA VAL A 97 32.53 20.77 -6.93
C VAL A 97 33.02 19.90 -8.09
N ASN A 98 32.69 18.61 -8.04
CA ASN A 98 33.11 17.63 -9.03
C ASN A 98 32.70 18.05 -10.45
N ARG A 99 31.47 18.51 -10.63
CA ARG A 99 30.95 18.97 -11.95
C ARG A 99 31.45 20.34 -12.36
N ALA A 100 31.56 21.28 -11.40
CA ALA A 100 31.94 22.64 -11.72
C ALA A 100 33.44 22.81 -12.00
N ALA A 101 34.29 21.98 -11.38
CA ALA A 101 35.74 22.05 -11.54
C ALA A 101 36.33 21.03 -12.53
N ASN A 102 35.50 20.36 -13.35
CA ASN A 102 35.92 19.37 -14.34
C ASN A 102 36.95 18.38 -13.78
N ALA A 103 36.57 17.71 -12.68
CA ALA A 103 37.47 16.81 -11.97
C ALA A 103 37.96 15.64 -12.85
N PRO A 104 39.17 15.10 -12.62
CA PRO A 104 39.65 13.95 -13.33
C PRO A 104 38.68 12.75 -13.25
N GLU A 105 38.59 11.96 -14.33
CA GLU A 105 37.59 10.88 -14.48
C GLU A 105 37.58 9.92 -13.28
N MET A 106 38.74 9.64 -12.69
CA MET A 106 38.86 8.79 -11.52
C MET A 106 38.15 9.36 -10.29
N LEU A 107 38.30 10.65 -10.03
CA LEU A 107 37.63 11.34 -8.91
C LEU A 107 36.13 11.39 -9.20
N THR A 108 35.74 11.76 -10.41
CA THR A 108 34.36 11.82 -10.85
C THR A 108 33.66 10.48 -10.65
N ARG A 109 34.24 9.38 -11.08
CA ARG A 109 33.67 8.04 -10.89
C ARG A 109 33.48 7.68 -9.42
N THR A 110 34.44 8.02 -8.56
CA THR A 110 34.34 7.74 -7.13
C THR A 110 33.25 8.61 -6.47
N VAL A 111 33.18 9.89 -6.83
CA VAL A 111 32.18 10.83 -6.32
C VAL A 111 30.80 10.41 -6.81
N ASP A 112 30.62 10.03 -8.07
CA ASP A 112 29.35 9.56 -8.64
C ASP A 112 28.80 8.35 -7.87
N VAL A 113 29.66 7.36 -7.59
CA VAL A 113 29.28 6.18 -6.81
C VAL A 113 28.82 6.58 -5.40
N LEU A 114 29.62 7.39 -4.69
CA LEU A 114 29.28 7.84 -3.34
C LEU A 114 28.02 8.73 -3.32
N PHE A 115 27.85 9.57 -4.32
CA PHE A 115 26.68 10.40 -4.50
C PHE A 115 25.44 9.55 -4.76
N THR A 116 25.52 8.55 -5.64
CA THR A 116 24.42 7.61 -5.91
C THR A 116 24.00 6.87 -4.64
N ILE A 117 24.97 6.39 -3.83
CA ILE A 117 24.69 5.77 -2.54
C ILE A 117 23.97 6.75 -1.62
N ALA A 118 24.46 8.00 -1.52
CA ALA A 118 23.88 9.02 -0.65
C ALA A 118 22.45 9.38 -1.07
N VAL A 119 22.20 9.55 -2.39
CA VAL A 119 20.88 9.84 -2.95
C VAL A 119 19.92 8.68 -2.70
N THR A 120 20.33 7.46 -3.02
CA THR A 120 19.49 6.26 -2.89
C THR A 120 19.03 6.05 -1.44
N ILE A 121 19.95 6.14 -0.47
CA ILE A 121 19.61 6.04 0.95
C ILE A 121 18.69 7.20 1.37
N GLN A 122 18.98 8.42 0.92
CA GLN A 122 18.18 9.59 1.29
C GLN A 122 16.75 9.51 0.74
N VAL A 123 16.59 9.06 -0.51
CA VAL A 123 15.28 8.83 -1.12
C VAL A 123 14.50 7.76 -0.35
N ALA A 124 15.15 6.65 0.02
CA ALA A 124 14.52 5.60 0.83
C ALA A 124 14.02 6.15 2.19
N VAL A 125 14.83 6.99 2.86
CA VAL A 125 14.45 7.65 4.12
C VAL A 125 13.27 8.60 3.92
N TRP A 126 13.25 9.38 2.84
CA TRP A 126 12.15 10.30 2.55
C TRP A 126 10.86 9.56 2.21
N LEU A 127 10.91 8.53 1.35
CA LEU A 127 9.76 7.71 1.03
C LEU A 127 9.19 7.02 2.27
N ARG A 128 10.06 6.47 3.13
CA ARG A 128 9.65 5.88 4.40
C ARG A 128 8.90 6.88 5.27
N GLU A 129 9.41 8.10 5.44
CA GLU A 129 8.77 9.14 6.27
C GLU A 129 7.42 9.57 5.69
N ILE A 130 7.33 9.71 4.36
CA ILE A 130 6.09 10.07 3.68
C ILE A 130 5.03 8.95 3.85
N ILE A 131 5.38 7.69 3.56
CA ILE A 131 4.46 6.57 3.66
C ILE A 131 3.93 6.42 5.09
N LEU A 132 4.84 6.42 6.08
CA LEU A 132 4.45 6.29 7.49
C LEU A 132 3.63 7.48 7.97
N GLY A 133 3.98 8.70 7.56
CA GLY A 133 3.22 9.90 7.90
C GLY A 133 1.81 9.91 7.30
N LEU A 134 1.61 9.41 6.07
CA LEU A 134 0.30 9.27 5.46
C LEU A 134 -0.56 8.23 6.19
N ILE A 135 0.04 7.10 6.60
CA ILE A 135 -0.65 6.06 7.35
C ILE A 135 -1.04 6.59 8.74
N GLU A 136 -0.12 7.22 9.47
CA GLU A 136 -0.38 7.83 10.78
C GLU A 136 -1.55 8.82 10.72
N ARG A 137 -1.60 9.64 9.67
CA ARG A 137 -2.68 10.60 9.47
C ARG A 137 -4.05 9.93 9.36
N ARG A 138 -4.16 8.83 8.60
CA ARG A 138 -5.42 8.09 8.41
C ARG A 138 -5.88 7.38 9.68
N VAL A 139 -4.93 6.97 10.51
CA VAL A 139 -5.19 6.24 11.77
C VAL A 139 -5.62 7.18 12.89
N SER A 140 -5.11 8.42 12.92
CA SER A 140 -5.39 9.39 13.99
C SER A 140 -6.84 9.90 14.01
N ASP A 141 -7.59 9.76 12.91
CA ASP A 141 -8.99 10.20 12.82
C ASP A 141 -10.00 9.26 13.56
N GLY A 142 -9.54 8.09 14.07
CA GLY A 142 -10.38 7.10 14.77
C GLY A 142 -10.08 7.04 16.28
N GLN A 143 -10.94 7.65 17.13
CA GLN A 143 -10.68 7.80 18.58
C GLN A 143 -10.78 6.52 19.43
N HIS A 144 -11.29 5.39 18.94
CA HIS A 144 -11.65 4.24 19.78
C HIS A 144 -10.76 2.98 19.64
N GLU A 145 -9.70 3.00 18.84
CA GLU A 145 -8.90 1.80 18.54
C GLU A 145 -7.36 1.98 18.73
N ARG A 146 -6.94 2.91 19.59
CA ARG A 146 -5.52 3.33 19.69
C ARG A 146 -4.54 2.20 20.04
N ASP A 147 -4.89 1.29 20.93
CA ASP A 147 -3.94 0.26 21.40
C ASP A 147 -3.71 -0.86 20.37
N THR A 148 -4.75 -1.28 19.68
CA THR A 148 -4.64 -2.29 18.61
C THR A 148 -3.90 -1.73 17.39
N LEU A 149 -4.15 -0.46 17.05
CA LEU A 149 -3.49 0.23 15.95
C LEU A 149 -2.01 0.51 16.24
N ALA A 150 -1.62 0.76 17.50
CA ALA A 150 -0.23 0.95 17.87
C ALA A 150 0.61 -0.30 17.58
N SER A 151 0.11 -1.50 17.89
CA SER A 151 0.78 -2.77 17.60
C SER A 151 0.88 -3.03 16.09
N ALA A 152 -0.18 -2.75 15.32
CA ALA A 152 -0.17 -2.86 13.87
C ALA A 152 0.82 -1.88 13.22
N MET A 153 0.96 -0.66 13.77
CA MET A 153 1.87 0.35 13.25
C MET A 153 3.36 -0.08 13.36
N VAL A 154 3.72 -0.84 14.39
CA VAL A 154 5.08 -1.40 14.51
C VAL A 154 5.39 -2.34 13.35
N LEU A 155 4.47 -3.25 13.02
CA LEU A 155 4.62 -4.18 11.90
C LEU A 155 4.67 -3.46 10.56
N ILE A 156 3.77 -2.49 10.35
CA ILE A 156 3.74 -1.66 9.13
C ILE A 156 5.07 -0.91 8.97
N ARG A 157 5.57 -0.30 10.04
CA ARG A 157 6.85 0.44 10.04
C ARG A 157 8.02 -0.48 9.70
N LEU A 158 8.04 -1.69 10.25
CA LEU A 158 9.06 -2.69 9.96
C LEU A 158 9.00 -3.12 8.49
N SER A 159 7.81 -3.48 8.00
CA SER A 159 7.61 -3.95 6.61
C SER A 159 7.96 -2.87 5.59
N VAL A 160 7.48 -1.64 5.76
CA VAL A 160 7.80 -0.50 4.88
C VAL A 160 9.29 -0.21 4.89
N SER A 161 9.93 -0.21 6.09
CA SER A 161 11.37 0.03 6.19
C SER A 161 12.17 -1.07 5.50
N PHE A 162 11.83 -2.34 5.75
CA PHE A 162 12.49 -3.48 5.12
C PHE A 162 12.39 -3.41 3.59
N ALA A 163 11.18 -3.20 3.04
CA ALA A 163 10.97 -3.13 1.60
C ALA A 163 11.78 -1.99 0.95
N LEU A 164 11.72 -0.78 1.52
CA LEU A 164 12.43 0.37 0.96
C LEU A 164 13.95 0.23 1.05
N PHE A 165 14.49 -0.27 2.16
CA PHE A 165 15.94 -0.46 2.29
C PHE A 165 16.44 -1.66 1.48
N ALA A 166 15.63 -2.71 1.27
CA ALA A 166 15.98 -3.80 0.36
C ALA A 166 16.09 -3.30 -1.09
N ILE A 167 15.13 -2.49 -1.54
CA ILE A 167 15.18 -1.85 -2.87
C ILE A 167 16.41 -0.93 -2.97
N ALA A 168 16.65 -0.10 -1.96
CA ALA A 168 17.81 0.79 -1.93
C ALA A 168 19.13 0.01 -2.01
N ALA A 169 19.25 -1.11 -1.31
CA ALA A 169 20.43 -1.98 -1.35
C ALA A 169 20.65 -2.56 -2.76
N ILE A 170 19.59 -3.00 -3.43
CA ILE A 170 19.69 -3.51 -4.81
C ILE A 170 20.18 -2.41 -5.76
N VAL A 171 19.59 -1.22 -5.70
CA VAL A 171 20.01 -0.08 -6.54
C VAL A 171 21.47 0.29 -6.29
N ILE A 172 21.92 0.26 -5.04
CA ILE A 172 23.33 0.51 -4.70
C ILE A 172 24.25 -0.57 -5.28
N LEU A 173 23.90 -1.85 -5.11
CA LEU A 173 24.70 -2.97 -5.62
C LEU A 173 24.80 -2.95 -7.15
N ASP A 174 23.69 -2.65 -7.83
CA ASP A 174 23.66 -2.51 -9.29
C ASP A 174 24.60 -1.40 -9.77
N ASN A 175 24.55 -0.23 -9.12
CA ASN A 175 25.47 0.88 -9.41
C ASN A 175 26.96 0.56 -9.13
N LEU A 176 27.24 -0.36 -8.21
CA LEU A 176 28.57 -0.87 -7.93
C LEU A 176 29.02 -1.91 -8.95
N GLY A 177 28.20 -2.26 -9.95
CA GLY A 177 28.47 -3.26 -10.98
C GLY A 177 28.29 -4.70 -10.51
N VAL A 178 27.65 -4.92 -9.36
CA VAL A 178 27.30 -6.25 -8.89
C VAL A 178 26.06 -6.75 -9.64
N ASN A 179 26.12 -7.98 -10.15
CA ASN A 179 24.96 -8.57 -10.82
C ASN A 179 23.82 -8.84 -9.81
N VAL A 180 22.80 -8.02 -9.85
CA VAL A 180 21.62 -8.10 -8.94
C VAL A 180 20.49 -8.98 -9.46
N THR A 181 20.63 -9.59 -10.66
CA THR A 181 19.59 -10.42 -11.29
C THR A 181 19.09 -11.53 -10.35
N GLY A 182 20.02 -12.24 -9.71
CA GLY A 182 19.68 -13.28 -8.75
C GLY A 182 18.93 -12.77 -7.50
N LEU A 183 19.29 -11.56 -7.02
CA LEU A 183 18.60 -10.93 -5.89
C LEU A 183 17.18 -10.51 -6.27
N ILE A 184 17.00 -9.90 -7.44
CA ILE A 184 15.69 -9.52 -7.97
C ILE A 184 14.82 -10.76 -8.18
N ALA A 185 15.36 -11.82 -8.79
CA ALA A 185 14.65 -13.07 -8.98
C ALA A 185 14.21 -13.69 -7.64
N GLY A 186 15.12 -13.74 -6.65
CA GLY A 186 14.82 -14.24 -5.30
C GLY A 186 13.74 -13.43 -4.59
N LEU A 187 13.82 -12.09 -4.65
CA LEU A 187 12.77 -11.21 -4.12
C LEU A 187 11.45 -11.39 -4.86
N GLY A 188 11.47 -11.63 -6.17
CA GLY A 188 10.28 -11.93 -6.96
C GLY A 188 9.57 -13.20 -6.48
N VAL A 189 10.31 -14.30 -6.32
CA VAL A 189 9.78 -15.57 -5.78
C VAL A 189 9.26 -15.38 -4.36
N GLY A 190 10.01 -14.68 -3.49
CA GLY A 190 9.58 -14.34 -2.14
C GLY A 190 8.31 -13.48 -2.14
N GLY A 191 8.20 -12.53 -3.07
CA GLY A 191 7.02 -11.70 -3.27
C GLY A 191 5.77 -12.50 -3.66
N ILE A 192 5.92 -13.49 -4.55
CA ILE A 192 4.84 -14.42 -4.91
C ILE A 192 4.38 -15.20 -3.67
N ALA A 193 5.31 -15.73 -2.89
CA ALA A 193 4.98 -16.47 -1.67
C ALA A 193 4.21 -15.62 -0.65
N ILE A 194 4.65 -14.35 -0.43
CA ILE A 194 3.95 -13.37 0.41
C ILE A 194 2.57 -13.04 -0.16
N GLY A 195 2.47 -12.85 -1.49
CA GLY A 195 1.21 -12.57 -2.17
C GLY A 195 0.18 -13.70 -1.98
N LEU A 196 0.61 -14.95 -2.13
CA LEU A 196 -0.23 -16.13 -1.88
C LEU A 196 -0.66 -16.21 -0.41
N ALA A 197 0.24 -15.93 0.53
CA ALA A 197 -0.10 -15.91 1.96
C ALA A 197 -1.10 -14.79 2.31
N ALA A 198 -1.06 -13.67 1.60
CA ALA A 198 -1.94 -12.52 1.80
C ALA A 198 -3.22 -12.55 0.94
N GLN A 199 -3.40 -13.55 0.08
CA GLN A 199 -4.51 -13.65 -0.88
C GLN A 199 -5.88 -13.45 -0.26
N GLY A 200 -6.13 -14.07 0.92
CA GLY A 200 -7.42 -13.93 1.61
C GLY A 200 -7.73 -12.49 2.05
N ILE A 201 -6.71 -11.73 2.45
CA ILE A 201 -6.88 -10.33 2.85
C ILE A 201 -7.26 -9.47 1.63
N PHE A 202 -6.58 -9.69 0.50
CA PHE A 202 -6.89 -9.00 -0.75
C PHE A 202 -8.27 -9.36 -1.28
N SER A 203 -8.65 -10.65 -1.21
CA SER A 203 -9.99 -11.10 -1.60
C SER A 203 -11.09 -10.38 -0.82
N ASP A 204 -10.95 -10.27 0.51
CA ASP A 204 -11.90 -9.56 1.34
C ASP A 204 -11.95 -8.05 1.02
N LEU A 205 -10.81 -7.44 0.73
CA LEU A 205 -10.75 -6.03 0.35
C LEU A 205 -11.43 -5.76 -0.99
N PHE A 206 -11.17 -6.59 -2.01
CA PHE A 206 -11.84 -6.46 -3.31
C PHE A 206 -13.35 -6.74 -3.20
N ALA A 207 -13.76 -7.69 -2.36
CA ALA A 207 -15.15 -7.94 -2.06
C ALA A 207 -15.82 -6.71 -1.40
N ALA A 208 -15.14 -6.04 -0.45
CA ALA A 208 -15.66 -4.80 0.13
C ALA A 208 -15.83 -3.69 -0.91
N ILE A 209 -14.86 -3.54 -1.82
CA ILE A 209 -14.92 -2.59 -2.92
C ILE A 209 -16.11 -2.90 -3.83
N SER A 210 -16.32 -4.17 -4.20
CA SER A 210 -17.46 -4.59 -5.01
C SER A 210 -18.79 -4.28 -4.32
N ILE A 211 -18.91 -4.59 -3.02
CA ILE A 211 -20.13 -4.26 -2.26
C ILE A 211 -20.42 -2.74 -2.28
N ILE A 212 -19.40 -1.90 -2.20
CA ILE A 212 -19.55 -0.44 -2.19
C ILE A 212 -19.96 0.10 -3.57
N PHE A 213 -19.42 -0.45 -4.65
CA PHE A 213 -19.69 0.00 -6.02
C PHE A 213 -21.00 -0.58 -6.58
N ASP A 214 -21.16 -1.90 -6.52
CA ASP A 214 -22.30 -2.60 -7.11
C ASP A 214 -23.55 -2.54 -6.21
N LYS A 215 -23.35 -2.37 -4.90
CA LYS A 215 -24.41 -2.23 -3.88
C LYS A 215 -25.46 -3.34 -3.93
N PRO A 216 -25.04 -4.63 -3.91
CA PRO A 216 -26.02 -5.72 -3.83
C PRO A 216 -26.90 -5.64 -2.58
N PHE A 217 -26.35 -5.06 -1.53
CA PHE A 217 -27.05 -4.64 -0.31
C PHE A 217 -26.38 -3.40 0.29
N ARG A 218 -27.11 -2.69 1.12
CA ARG A 218 -26.66 -1.47 1.82
C ARG A 218 -26.73 -1.65 3.32
N ARG A 219 -26.07 -0.76 4.06
CA ARG A 219 -26.28 -0.68 5.51
C ARG A 219 -27.75 -0.41 5.80
N GLY A 220 -28.35 -1.23 6.66
CA GLY A 220 -29.75 -1.17 7.03
C GLY A 220 -30.64 -2.18 6.30
N ASP A 221 -30.19 -2.74 5.17
CA ASP A 221 -30.93 -3.77 4.44
C ASP A 221 -31.00 -5.08 5.23
N THR A 222 -32.11 -5.78 5.06
CA THR A 222 -32.26 -7.16 5.55
C THR A 222 -31.96 -8.12 4.41
N VAL A 223 -30.95 -8.97 4.62
CA VAL A 223 -30.48 -9.96 3.63
C VAL A 223 -30.62 -11.36 4.19
N THR A 224 -30.88 -12.31 3.28
CA THR A 224 -30.84 -13.74 3.57
C THR A 224 -29.72 -14.37 2.77
N TYR A 225 -28.85 -15.11 3.44
CA TYR A 225 -27.81 -15.96 2.85
C TYR A 225 -27.77 -17.30 3.58
N ASP A 226 -27.59 -18.38 2.86
CA ASP A 226 -27.80 -19.72 3.37
C ASP A 226 -29.16 -19.83 4.13
N THR A 227 -29.13 -20.19 5.40
CA THR A 227 -30.28 -20.26 6.30
C THR A 227 -30.42 -19.04 7.23
N THR A 228 -29.58 -18.01 7.03
CA THR A 228 -29.52 -16.86 7.94
C THR A 228 -30.17 -15.65 7.33
N THR A 229 -31.17 -15.11 8.02
CA THR A 229 -31.74 -13.78 7.71
C THR A 229 -31.25 -12.78 8.76
N ALA A 230 -30.62 -11.70 8.29
CA ALA A 230 -30.02 -10.72 9.17
C ALA A 230 -30.03 -9.31 8.54
N ARG A 231 -30.01 -8.28 9.39
CA ARG A 231 -29.90 -6.89 8.98
C ARG A 231 -28.43 -6.46 8.91
N VAL A 232 -28.03 -5.79 7.84
CA VAL A 232 -26.67 -5.25 7.66
C VAL A 232 -26.45 -4.05 8.59
N GLU A 233 -25.56 -4.18 9.58
CA GLU A 233 -25.23 -3.10 10.51
C GLU A 233 -24.04 -2.27 10.02
N LYS A 234 -22.95 -2.95 9.61
CA LYS A 234 -21.73 -2.28 9.19
C LYS A 234 -21.01 -3.12 8.12
N ILE A 235 -20.59 -2.46 7.06
CA ILE A 235 -19.73 -3.02 6.03
C ILE A 235 -18.31 -2.49 6.32
N GLY A 236 -17.40 -3.39 6.69
CA GLY A 236 -15.99 -3.07 6.93
C GLY A 236 -15.11 -3.45 5.75
N MET A 237 -13.81 -3.17 5.83
CA MET A 237 -12.85 -3.52 4.78
C MET A 237 -12.61 -5.03 4.63
N LYS A 238 -12.70 -5.78 5.72
CA LYS A 238 -12.46 -7.23 5.74
C LYS A 238 -13.75 -8.03 5.92
N SER A 239 -14.68 -7.53 6.71
CA SER A 239 -15.88 -8.26 7.12
C SER A 239 -17.10 -7.34 7.21
N THR A 240 -18.26 -7.92 6.97
CA THR A 240 -19.56 -7.31 7.16
C THR A 240 -20.16 -7.82 8.49
N ARG A 241 -20.69 -6.89 9.31
CA ARG A 241 -21.42 -7.17 10.54
C ARG A 241 -22.90 -7.13 10.27
N LEU A 242 -23.57 -8.17 10.72
CA LEU A 242 -24.98 -8.41 10.49
C LEU A 242 -25.65 -8.69 11.84
N ARG A 243 -26.90 -8.22 12.03
CA ARG A 243 -27.72 -8.53 13.20
C ARG A 243 -28.78 -9.54 12.78
N ALA A 244 -28.73 -10.74 13.32
CA ALA A 244 -29.76 -11.74 13.08
C ALA A 244 -31.09 -11.30 13.70
N LEU A 245 -32.21 -11.87 13.22
CA LEU A 245 -33.55 -11.57 13.77
C LEU A 245 -33.67 -12.00 15.23
N THR A 246 -32.88 -12.97 15.67
CA THR A 246 -32.77 -13.45 17.05
C THR A 246 -31.93 -12.54 17.96
N GLY A 247 -31.26 -11.52 17.38
CA GLY A 247 -30.53 -10.47 18.11
C GLY A 247 -29.00 -10.64 18.16
N GLU A 248 -28.46 -11.81 17.80
CA GLU A 248 -27.01 -12.01 17.79
C GLU A 248 -26.31 -11.26 16.66
N GLU A 249 -25.10 -10.77 16.93
CA GLU A 249 -24.23 -10.22 15.91
C GLU A 249 -23.53 -11.35 15.15
N LYS A 250 -23.63 -11.36 13.83
CA LYS A 250 -22.89 -12.26 12.94
C LYS A 250 -21.86 -11.49 12.17
N ILE A 251 -20.62 -11.97 12.19
CA ILE A 251 -19.48 -11.37 11.48
C ILE A 251 -19.06 -12.35 10.40
N ILE A 252 -19.11 -11.92 9.15
CA ILE A 252 -18.73 -12.73 8.00
C ILE A 252 -17.69 -11.98 7.15
N ALA A 253 -16.65 -12.67 6.68
CA ALA A 253 -15.68 -12.12 5.74
C ALA A 253 -16.40 -11.69 4.44
N ASN A 254 -16.02 -10.55 3.88
CA ASN A 254 -16.70 -9.99 2.71
C ASN A 254 -16.66 -10.92 1.50
N SER A 255 -15.50 -11.56 1.25
CA SER A 255 -15.34 -12.55 0.17
C SER A 255 -16.29 -13.72 0.36
N LYS A 256 -16.37 -14.28 1.57
CA LYS A 256 -17.25 -15.40 1.88
C LYS A 256 -18.74 -15.04 1.77
N LEU A 257 -19.10 -13.78 2.05
CA LEU A 257 -20.48 -13.32 1.89
C LEU A 257 -20.86 -13.20 0.43
N LEU A 258 -19.98 -12.64 -0.42
CA LEU A 258 -20.23 -12.51 -1.86
C LEU A 258 -20.15 -13.83 -2.64
N GLU A 259 -19.49 -14.87 -2.11
CA GLU A 259 -19.50 -16.22 -2.69
C GLU A 259 -20.86 -16.92 -2.53
N LYS A 260 -21.72 -16.37 -1.66
CA LYS A 260 -23.04 -16.95 -1.39
C LYS A 260 -24.12 -16.28 -2.23
N GLU A 261 -25.19 -17.02 -2.49
CA GLU A 261 -26.43 -16.41 -2.99
C GLU A 261 -27.02 -15.50 -1.91
N ILE A 262 -27.23 -14.23 -2.24
CA ILE A 262 -27.74 -13.23 -1.33
C ILE A 262 -29.11 -12.77 -1.81
N THR A 263 -30.13 -12.99 -1.00
CA THR A 263 -31.47 -12.45 -1.23
C THR A 263 -31.63 -11.16 -0.44
N ASN A 264 -31.82 -10.02 -1.12
CA ASN A 264 -32.10 -8.75 -0.47
C ASN A 264 -33.60 -8.60 -0.25
N ASN A 265 -34.04 -8.85 0.99
CA ASN A 265 -35.45 -8.79 1.37
C ASN A 265 -36.00 -7.34 1.42
N THR A 266 -35.13 -6.34 1.54
CA THR A 266 -35.53 -4.91 1.57
C THR A 266 -35.91 -4.42 0.17
N LEU A 267 -35.29 -4.98 -0.88
CA LEU A 267 -35.55 -4.61 -2.29
C LEU A 267 -36.66 -5.45 -2.92
N THR A 268 -37.41 -6.24 -2.13
CA THR A 268 -38.51 -7.05 -2.63
C THR A 268 -39.62 -6.15 -3.14
N VAL A 269 -39.95 -6.26 -4.44
CA VAL A 269 -41.01 -5.46 -5.08
C VAL A 269 -42.38 -6.03 -4.76
N TYR A 270 -42.51 -7.38 -4.73
CA TYR A 270 -43.74 -8.06 -4.35
C TYR A 270 -43.45 -9.15 -3.34
N ARG A 271 -44.40 -9.38 -2.47
CA ARG A 271 -44.38 -10.51 -1.55
C ARG A 271 -45.48 -11.49 -1.93
N ARG A 272 -45.07 -12.64 -2.48
CA ARG A 272 -46.04 -13.73 -2.71
C ARG A 272 -46.41 -14.36 -1.37
N VAL A 273 -47.71 -14.39 -1.11
CA VAL A 273 -48.27 -15.10 0.03
C VAL A 273 -49.08 -16.28 -0.48
N VAL A 274 -48.79 -17.47 0.04
CA VAL A 274 -49.52 -18.70 -0.27
C VAL A 274 -50.15 -19.19 1.02
N PHE A 275 -51.43 -19.35 1.04
CA PHE A 275 -52.14 -19.88 2.20
C PHE A 275 -53.15 -20.93 1.77
N PRO A 276 -53.31 -22.04 2.52
CA PRO A 276 -54.33 -23.04 2.25
C PRO A 276 -55.67 -22.55 2.82
N LEU A 277 -56.72 -22.74 2.01
CA LEU A 277 -58.10 -22.56 2.44
C LEU A 277 -58.80 -23.95 2.41
N SER A 278 -59.36 -24.33 3.51
CA SER A 278 -60.07 -25.57 3.63
C SER A 278 -61.58 -25.35 3.34
N LEU A 279 -62.11 -26.12 2.40
CA LEU A 279 -63.54 -26.16 2.16
C LEU A 279 -64.18 -27.32 2.94
N VAL A 280 -65.41 -27.15 3.35
CA VAL A 280 -66.18 -28.22 4.00
C VAL A 280 -66.43 -29.35 2.99
N TYR A 281 -66.29 -30.59 3.43
CA TYR A 281 -66.39 -31.77 2.53
C TYR A 281 -67.76 -31.85 1.78
N GLN A 282 -68.83 -31.30 2.39
CA GLN A 282 -70.17 -31.26 1.74
C GLN A 282 -70.32 -30.10 0.74
N THR A 283 -69.26 -29.31 0.46
CA THR A 283 -69.35 -28.20 -0.51
C THR A 283 -69.65 -28.75 -1.92
N PRO A 284 -70.80 -28.33 -2.53
CA PRO A 284 -71.13 -28.79 -3.90
C PRO A 284 -70.04 -28.43 -4.88
N PRO A 285 -69.73 -29.33 -5.88
CA PRO A 285 -68.65 -29.06 -6.88
C PRO A 285 -68.81 -27.74 -7.63
N ALA A 286 -70.05 -27.34 -7.93
CA ALA A 286 -70.36 -26.06 -8.60
C ALA A 286 -69.97 -24.85 -7.75
N VAL A 287 -70.14 -24.93 -6.43
CA VAL A 287 -69.73 -23.86 -5.49
C VAL A 287 -68.24 -23.86 -5.33
N ALA A 288 -67.62 -25.04 -5.20
CA ALA A 288 -66.14 -25.15 -5.11
C ALA A 288 -65.47 -24.59 -6.36
N ALA A 289 -65.99 -24.82 -7.56
CA ALA A 289 -65.47 -24.27 -8.82
C ALA A 289 -65.50 -22.71 -8.84
N GLY A 290 -66.45 -22.07 -8.18
CA GLY A 290 -66.58 -20.60 -8.11
C GLY A 290 -65.67 -19.93 -7.06
N VAL A 291 -65.06 -20.71 -6.14
CA VAL A 291 -64.21 -20.15 -5.06
C VAL A 291 -62.99 -19.38 -5.60
N PRO A 292 -62.28 -19.83 -6.63
CA PRO A 292 -61.14 -19.06 -7.20
C PRO A 292 -61.56 -17.66 -7.68
N ASP A 293 -62.69 -17.54 -8.35
CA ASP A 293 -63.19 -16.25 -8.86
C ASP A 293 -63.60 -15.31 -7.73
N LEU A 294 -64.26 -15.84 -6.72
CA LEU A 294 -64.60 -15.09 -5.53
C LEU A 294 -63.38 -14.58 -4.76
N LEU A 295 -62.33 -15.44 -4.65
CA LEU A 295 -61.06 -15.04 -4.03
C LEU A 295 -60.36 -13.97 -4.82
N LYS A 296 -60.40 -14.08 -6.16
CA LYS A 296 -59.84 -13.08 -7.06
C LYS A 296 -60.51 -11.71 -6.83
N GLU A 297 -61.81 -11.67 -6.86
CA GLU A 297 -62.58 -10.46 -6.64
C GLU A 297 -62.26 -9.80 -5.27
N ILE A 298 -62.19 -10.60 -4.21
CA ILE A 298 -61.87 -10.10 -2.87
C ILE A 298 -60.47 -9.54 -2.78
N VAL A 299 -59.46 -10.26 -3.34
CA VAL A 299 -58.06 -9.87 -3.29
C VAL A 299 -57.80 -8.60 -4.09
N GLU A 300 -58.38 -8.54 -5.32
CA GLU A 300 -58.21 -7.37 -6.19
C GLU A 300 -58.96 -6.13 -5.63
N ALA A 301 -60.11 -6.30 -5.01
CA ALA A 301 -60.82 -5.22 -4.31
C ALA A 301 -60.02 -4.58 -3.16
N HIS A 302 -59.07 -5.30 -2.58
CA HIS A 302 -58.15 -4.82 -1.53
C HIS A 302 -56.79 -4.37 -2.06
N GLY A 303 -56.63 -4.17 -3.37
CA GLY A 303 -55.41 -3.62 -3.96
C GLY A 303 -54.24 -4.62 -4.02
N SER A 304 -54.50 -5.90 -3.91
CA SER A 304 -53.52 -6.97 -4.03
C SER A 304 -53.68 -7.71 -5.36
N GLU A 305 -52.61 -8.22 -5.93
CA GLU A 305 -52.67 -8.99 -7.17
C GLU A 305 -52.98 -10.46 -6.87
N PHE A 306 -54.01 -10.99 -7.52
CA PHE A 306 -54.36 -12.40 -7.48
C PHE A 306 -53.64 -13.19 -8.59
N ILE A 307 -52.75 -14.11 -8.23
CA ILE A 307 -51.99 -14.87 -9.20
C ILE A 307 -52.75 -16.12 -9.64
N ARG A 308 -53.13 -16.98 -8.71
CA ARG A 308 -53.97 -18.18 -8.96
C ARG A 308 -54.45 -18.83 -7.70
N ALA A 309 -55.57 -19.51 -7.77
CA ALA A 309 -55.96 -20.54 -6.83
C ALA A 309 -55.95 -21.92 -7.52
N GLY A 310 -55.71 -22.99 -6.80
CA GLY A 310 -55.76 -24.35 -7.26
C GLY A 310 -56.08 -25.30 -6.11
N PHE A 311 -56.68 -26.43 -6.46
CA PHE A 311 -56.99 -27.49 -5.51
C PHE A 311 -55.77 -28.42 -5.38
N SER A 312 -55.35 -28.72 -4.15
CA SER A 312 -54.43 -29.82 -3.89
C SER A 312 -55.23 -31.10 -3.60
N THR A 313 -54.94 -32.15 -4.28
CA THR A 313 -55.48 -33.50 -4.01
C THR A 313 -54.72 -34.13 -2.89
#